data_375e35da6c36099e8db2b5ea6f7e2c21
#
_entry.id   375e35da6c36099e8db2b5ea6f7e2c21
#
_cell.length_a   1.000
_cell.length_b   1.000
_cell.length_c   1.000
_cell.angle_alpha   90.00
_cell.angle_beta   90.00
_cell.angle_gamma   90.00
#
_symmetry.space_group_name_H-M   'P 1'
#
loop_
_entity.id
_entity.type
_entity.pdbx_description
1 polymer ?
#
loop_
_entity_poly.entity_id
_entity_poly.type
_entity_poly.pdbx_seq_one_letter_code
_entity_poly.pdbx_strand_id
1 'polypeptide(L)'
;MWWTNGAARLPNDPKLPRRKRKTASNNRHGEGSEWDIQKQFAEYIDTKHPNVLWCASAGGARTSMNEAKRLKAAGYKRGFPDVFVYEPRGSFHGLAIELKKDKGGRVSQHQKEWIHALEMRGFKATVAKGYNEAVQILDSYIAESLD
;
A
#
# COMPACT_ATOMS: atom_id res chain seq x y z
N MET A 1 26.54 8.34 -11.44
CA MET A 1 26.05 8.92 -10.19
C MET A 1 24.71 9.57 -10.47
N TRP A 2 23.66 9.06 -9.85
CA TRP A 2 22.28 9.45 -10.14
C TRP A 2 21.76 10.60 -9.27
N TRP A 3 22.62 11.18 -8.44
CA TRP A 3 22.28 12.17 -7.40
C TRP A 3 23.06 13.46 -7.64
N THR A 4 22.61 14.29 -8.56
CA THR A 4 23.11 15.66 -8.67
C THR A 4 21.98 16.64 -8.40
N ASN A 5 22.12 17.36 -7.31
CA ASN A 5 21.45 18.63 -7.00
C ASN A 5 19.92 18.68 -7.17
N GLY A 6 19.22 18.23 -6.20
CA GLY A 6 17.79 18.37 -6.10
C GLY A 6 17.15 17.12 -5.48
N ALA A 7 16.09 17.32 -4.78
CA ALA A 7 15.33 16.24 -4.20
C ALA A 7 15.08 15.13 -5.24
N ALA A 8 15.35 13.89 -4.87
CA ALA A 8 15.08 12.75 -5.72
C ALA A 8 13.62 12.80 -6.17
N ARG A 9 13.39 12.70 -7.48
CA ARG A 9 12.03 12.66 -8.02
C ARG A 9 11.37 11.36 -7.57
N LEU A 10 10.25 11.51 -6.89
CA LEU A 10 9.44 10.37 -6.49
C LEU A 10 8.75 9.74 -7.70
N PRO A 11 8.52 8.41 -7.70
CA PRO A 11 7.79 7.74 -8.78
C PRO A 11 6.40 8.32 -9.07
N ASN A 12 5.78 8.97 -8.09
CA ASN A 12 4.46 9.60 -8.17
C ASN A 12 4.54 11.13 -8.28
N ASP A 13 5.70 11.70 -8.64
CA ASP A 13 5.85 13.16 -8.77
C ASP A 13 4.76 13.72 -9.72
N PRO A 14 3.93 14.67 -9.26
CA PRO A 14 2.86 15.24 -10.08
C PRO A 14 3.36 16.02 -11.30
N LYS A 15 4.64 16.35 -11.36
CA LYS A 15 5.28 17.00 -12.51
C LYS A 15 5.68 16.02 -13.63
N LEU A 16 5.63 14.72 -13.37
CA LEU A 16 5.81 13.73 -14.43
C LEU A 16 4.57 13.70 -15.34
N PRO A 17 4.72 13.63 -16.67
CA PRO A 17 3.58 13.57 -17.57
C PRO A 17 2.74 12.32 -17.27
N ARG A 18 1.58 12.52 -16.70
CA ARG A 18 0.63 11.44 -16.42
C ARG A 18 0.02 10.96 -17.73
N ARG A 19 0.15 9.68 -17.99
CA ARG A 19 -0.60 9.01 -19.06
C ARG A 19 -2.09 9.20 -18.76
N LYS A 20 -2.81 9.93 -19.64
CA LYS A 20 -4.25 10.16 -19.46
C LYS A 20 -4.99 8.85 -19.29
N ARG A 21 -5.47 8.58 -18.07
CA ARG A 21 -6.40 7.49 -17.80
C ARG A 21 -7.79 7.90 -18.28
N LYS A 22 -8.42 7.05 -19.07
CA LYS A 22 -9.84 7.18 -19.36
C LYS A 22 -10.60 7.00 -18.05
N THR A 23 -11.27 8.04 -17.60
CA THR A 23 -12.16 8.02 -16.44
C THR A 23 -13.37 7.18 -16.79
N ALA A 24 -13.48 6.01 -16.18
CA ALA A 24 -14.76 5.33 -16.07
C ALA A 24 -15.36 5.71 -14.71
N SER A 25 -16.46 6.39 -14.77
CA SER A 25 -17.23 6.92 -13.65
C SER A 25 -18.01 5.83 -12.91
N ASN A 26 -18.23 6.09 -11.71
CA ASN A 26 -19.28 5.81 -10.72
C ASN A 26 -18.67 5.32 -9.41
N ASN A 27 -18.33 6.30 -8.61
CA ASN A 27 -17.83 6.09 -7.27
C ASN A 27 -19.00 5.94 -6.28
N ARG A 28 -19.26 4.69 -5.89
CA ARG A 28 -19.71 4.42 -4.51
C ARG A 28 -18.44 4.07 -3.72
N HIS A 29 -17.88 5.07 -3.03
CA HIS A 29 -16.73 4.85 -2.18
C HIS A 29 -17.13 3.90 -1.03
N GLY A 30 -16.37 2.82 -0.88
CA GLY A 30 -16.49 1.92 0.27
C GLY A 30 -17.25 0.62 0.04
N GLU A 31 -17.83 0.39 -1.13
CA GLU A 31 -18.44 -0.90 -1.47
C GLU A 31 -17.60 -1.59 -2.56
N GLY A 32 -17.19 -2.84 -2.32
CA GLY A 32 -16.50 -3.61 -3.33
C GLY A 32 -15.64 -4.75 -2.79
N SER A 33 -14.93 -5.39 -3.69
CA SER A 33 -13.91 -6.39 -3.35
C SER A 33 -12.70 -5.73 -2.68
N GLU A 34 -11.83 -6.51 -2.04
CA GLU A 34 -10.55 -6.00 -1.53
C GLU A 34 -9.74 -5.31 -2.64
N TRP A 35 -9.84 -5.80 -3.87
CA TRP A 35 -9.24 -5.16 -5.04
C TRP A 35 -9.81 -3.76 -5.34
N ASP A 36 -11.11 -3.58 -5.20
CA ASP A 36 -11.72 -2.26 -5.41
C ASP A 36 -11.33 -1.27 -4.32
N ILE A 37 -11.25 -1.72 -3.07
CA ILE A 37 -10.75 -0.96 -1.94
C ILE A 37 -9.30 -0.54 -2.20
N GLN A 38 -8.45 -1.46 -2.63
CA GLN A 38 -7.06 -1.19 -2.94
C GLN A 38 -6.90 -0.16 -4.08
N LYS A 39 -7.71 -0.26 -5.13
CA LYS A 39 -7.70 0.72 -6.24
C LYS A 39 -8.08 2.11 -5.77
N GLN A 40 -9.15 2.23 -4.99
CA GLN A 40 -9.60 3.51 -4.44
C GLN A 40 -8.54 4.11 -3.50
N PHE A 41 -7.94 3.27 -2.67
CA PHE A 41 -6.88 3.69 -1.75
C PHE A 41 -5.62 4.15 -2.50
N ALA A 42 -5.21 3.44 -3.55
CA ALA A 42 -4.11 3.84 -4.40
C ALA A 42 -4.35 5.23 -5.05
N GLU A 43 -5.56 5.45 -5.57
CA GLU A 43 -5.94 6.75 -6.12
C GLU A 43 -5.92 7.85 -5.06
N TYR A 44 -6.37 7.55 -3.84
CA TYR A 44 -6.31 8.46 -2.72
C TYR A 44 -4.87 8.88 -2.40
N ILE A 45 -3.96 7.91 -2.26
CA ILE A 45 -2.55 8.21 -1.94
C ILE A 45 -1.94 9.09 -3.02
N ASP A 46 -2.10 8.73 -4.29
CA ASP A 46 -1.54 9.48 -5.42
C ASP A 46 -2.11 10.90 -5.56
N THR A 47 -3.33 11.12 -5.09
CA THR A 47 -4.03 12.40 -5.21
C THR A 47 -3.79 13.30 -4.01
N LYS A 48 -3.90 12.76 -2.80
CA LYS A 48 -3.82 13.53 -1.55
C LYS A 48 -2.42 13.60 -0.97
N HIS A 49 -1.60 12.59 -1.23
CA HIS A 49 -0.23 12.49 -0.74
C HIS A 49 0.76 12.26 -1.90
N PRO A 50 0.83 13.16 -2.90
CA PRO A 50 1.59 12.92 -4.13
C PRO A 50 3.10 12.80 -3.92
N ASN A 51 3.61 13.24 -2.76
CA ASN A 51 5.03 13.18 -2.41
C ASN A 51 5.39 11.96 -1.54
N VAL A 52 4.42 11.14 -1.18
CA VAL A 52 4.67 9.92 -0.39
C VAL A 52 5.22 8.83 -1.29
N LEU A 53 6.33 8.23 -0.87
CA LEU A 53 6.89 7.07 -1.55
C LEU A 53 6.19 5.81 -1.08
N TRP A 54 5.49 5.15 -1.97
CA TRP A 54 4.72 3.95 -1.66
C TRP A 54 4.63 2.99 -2.84
N CYS A 55 4.31 1.73 -2.56
CA CYS A 55 4.03 0.73 -3.58
C CYS A 55 3.03 -0.31 -3.04
N ALA A 56 2.18 -0.81 -3.91
CA ALA A 56 1.36 -1.97 -3.62
C ALA A 56 2.13 -3.26 -3.91
N SER A 57 1.84 -4.31 -3.14
CA SER A 57 2.34 -5.64 -3.45
C SER A 57 1.50 -6.33 -4.54
N ALA A 58 2.06 -7.34 -5.19
CA ALA A 58 1.35 -8.15 -6.19
C ALA A 58 0.41 -9.20 -5.59
N GLY A 59 0.28 -9.26 -4.26
CA GLY A 59 -0.35 -10.37 -3.55
C GLY A 59 -1.84 -10.58 -3.77
N GLY A 60 -2.57 -9.53 -4.14
CA GLY A 60 -4.00 -9.60 -4.42
C GLY A 60 -4.36 -9.94 -5.86
N ALA A 61 -3.40 -10.02 -6.74
CA ALA A 61 -3.65 -10.35 -8.15
C ALA A 61 -4.03 -11.84 -8.29
N ARG A 62 -5.13 -12.12 -9.01
CA ARG A 62 -5.45 -13.48 -9.42
C ARG A 62 -4.42 -13.92 -10.44
N THR A 63 -3.58 -14.88 -10.06
CA THR A 63 -2.55 -15.43 -10.92
C THR A 63 -2.85 -16.87 -11.28
N SER A 64 -2.42 -17.31 -12.46
CA SER A 64 -2.39 -18.71 -12.81
C SER A 64 -1.44 -19.49 -11.89
N MET A 65 -1.60 -20.80 -11.77
CA MET A 65 -0.67 -21.63 -10.98
C MET A 65 0.78 -21.50 -11.42
N ASN A 66 1.02 -21.35 -12.73
CA ASN A 66 2.37 -21.18 -13.28
C ASN A 66 2.95 -19.81 -12.89
N GLU A 67 2.15 -18.77 -12.92
CA GLU A 67 2.57 -17.42 -12.52
C GLU A 67 2.84 -17.34 -11.02
N ALA A 68 2.00 -17.98 -10.19
CA ALA A 68 2.24 -18.08 -8.76
C ALA A 68 3.56 -18.79 -8.43
N LYS A 69 3.91 -19.88 -9.16
CA LYS A 69 5.20 -20.56 -9.03
C LYS A 69 6.37 -19.65 -9.41
N ARG A 70 6.23 -18.90 -10.50
CA ARG A 70 7.26 -17.94 -10.95
C ARG A 70 7.48 -16.83 -9.93
N LEU A 71 6.41 -16.24 -9.42
CA LEU A 71 6.49 -15.22 -8.37
C LEU A 71 7.18 -15.76 -7.11
N LYS A 72 6.81 -16.96 -6.67
CA LYS A 72 7.44 -17.61 -5.52
C LYS A 72 8.93 -17.86 -5.75
N ALA A 73 9.32 -18.34 -6.93
CA ALA A 73 10.72 -18.54 -7.29
C ALA A 73 11.50 -17.22 -7.33
N ALA A 74 10.85 -16.13 -7.72
CA ALA A 74 11.43 -14.78 -7.73
C ALA A 74 11.48 -14.11 -6.34
N GLY A 75 11.09 -14.81 -5.27
CA GLY A 75 11.20 -14.30 -3.90
C GLY A 75 9.91 -13.74 -3.32
N TYR A 76 8.80 -13.80 -4.04
CA TYR A 76 7.51 -13.40 -3.49
C TYR A 76 7.10 -14.31 -2.33
N LYS A 77 6.65 -13.71 -1.24
CA LYS A 77 6.24 -14.41 -0.02
C LYS A 77 4.75 -14.23 0.23
N ARG A 78 4.06 -15.33 0.48
CA ARG A 78 2.64 -15.32 0.82
C ARG A 78 2.40 -14.54 2.11
N GLY A 79 1.35 -13.73 2.12
CA GLY A 79 0.92 -12.97 3.31
C GLY A 79 1.59 -11.61 3.46
N PHE A 80 2.47 -11.23 2.53
CA PHE A 80 3.03 -9.88 2.52
C PHE A 80 1.91 -8.83 2.37
N PRO A 81 1.93 -7.72 3.14
CA PRO A 81 0.89 -6.70 3.12
C PRO A 81 0.63 -6.09 1.75
N ASP A 82 -0.61 -5.63 1.53
CA ASP A 82 -1.07 -5.11 0.24
C ASP A 82 -0.44 -3.79 -0.16
N VAL A 83 -0.17 -2.91 0.81
CA VAL A 83 0.41 -1.58 0.58
C VAL A 83 1.56 -1.33 1.52
N PHE A 84 2.65 -0.80 0.98
CA PHE A 84 3.82 -0.40 1.76
C PHE A 84 4.16 1.07 1.50
N VAL A 85 4.25 1.86 2.57
CA VAL A 85 4.66 3.26 2.58
C VAL A 85 6.08 3.37 3.14
N TYR A 86 6.99 3.90 2.31
CA TYR A 86 8.44 3.98 2.62
C TYR A 86 8.83 5.32 3.23
N GLU A 87 7.94 5.91 4.00
CA GLU A 87 8.18 7.16 4.71
C GLU A 87 8.40 6.87 6.19
N PRO A 88 9.56 7.20 6.76
CA PRO A 88 9.72 7.16 8.22
C PRO A 88 8.83 8.21 8.89
N ARG A 89 8.17 7.84 9.97
CA ARG A 89 7.38 8.75 10.80
C ARG A 89 7.42 8.30 12.25
N GLY A 90 7.51 9.26 13.19
CA GLY A 90 7.73 8.95 14.58
C GLY A 90 8.93 8.03 14.74
N SER A 91 8.77 6.96 15.50
CA SER A 91 9.79 5.92 15.69
C SER A 91 9.74 4.80 14.63
N PHE A 92 8.84 4.90 13.63
CA PHE A 92 8.66 3.85 12.64
C PHE A 92 9.49 4.08 11.38
N HIS A 93 9.98 3.01 10.79
CA HIS A 93 10.74 3.03 9.54
C HIS A 93 9.85 3.16 8.30
N GLY A 94 8.60 2.78 8.41
CA GLY A 94 7.61 2.79 7.34
C GLY A 94 6.29 2.21 7.83
N LEU A 95 5.28 2.21 6.95
CA LEU A 95 3.95 1.72 7.22
C LEU A 95 3.58 0.61 6.23
N ALA A 96 3.13 -0.53 6.75
CA ALA A 96 2.56 -1.62 5.97
C ALA A 96 1.08 -1.78 6.31
N ILE A 97 0.23 -1.86 5.29
CA ILE A 97 -1.22 -2.01 5.46
C ILE A 97 -1.70 -3.25 4.71
N GLU A 98 -2.34 -4.15 5.42
CA GLU A 98 -3.13 -5.25 4.87
C GLU A 98 -4.58 -4.79 4.74
N LEU A 99 -5.14 -4.83 3.53
CA LEU A 99 -6.51 -4.39 3.26
C LEU A 99 -7.49 -5.54 3.38
N LYS A 100 -8.60 -5.31 4.05
CA LYS A 100 -9.71 -6.26 4.18
C LYS A 100 -11.03 -5.57 3.88
N LYS A 101 -12.03 -6.36 3.47
CA LYS A 101 -13.40 -5.87 3.38
C LYS A 101 -13.90 -5.43 4.75
N ASP A 102 -14.79 -4.45 4.78
CA ASP A 102 -15.44 -3.99 6.00
C ASP A 102 -16.12 -5.12 6.76
N LYS A 103 -16.77 -6.02 6.02
CA LYS A 103 -17.49 -7.17 6.57
C LYS A 103 -16.91 -8.47 6.03
N GLY A 104 -16.62 -9.41 6.92
CA GLY A 104 -16.27 -10.79 6.56
C GLY A 104 -14.83 -11.03 6.14
N GLY A 105 -13.98 -10.01 6.09
CA GLY A 105 -12.56 -10.16 5.77
C GLY A 105 -11.80 -10.84 6.93
N ARG A 106 -11.12 -11.95 6.62
CA ARG A 106 -10.30 -12.67 7.60
C ARG A 106 -8.82 -12.47 7.31
N VAL A 107 -8.06 -12.22 8.37
CA VAL A 107 -6.60 -12.17 8.30
C VAL A 107 -6.05 -13.58 8.42
N SER A 108 -5.29 -14.02 7.42
CA SER A 108 -4.67 -15.35 7.43
C SER A 108 -3.52 -15.43 8.43
N GLN A 109 -3.10 -16.65 8.77
CA GLN A 109 -1.94 -16.86 9.64
C GLN A 109 -0.67 -16.26 9.04
N HIS A 110 -0.43 -16.43 7.75
CA HIS A 110 0.72 -15.83 7.06
C HIS A 110 0.73 -14.29 7.10
N GLN A 111 -0.43 -13.67 6.97
CA GLN A 111 -0.56 -12.21 7.09
C GLN A 111 -0.25 -11.73 8.51
N LYS A 112 -0.73 -12.45 9.54
CA LYS A 112 -0.40 -12.14 10.95
C LYS A 112 1.09 -12.26 11.22
N GLU A 113 1.73 -13.29 10.68
CA GLU A 113 3.18 -13.52 10.81
C GLU A 113 3.98 -12.37 10.18
N TRP A 114 3.57 -11.90 9.00
CA TRP A 114 4.20 -10.76 8.35
C TRP A 114 4.05 -9.47 9.14
N ILE A 115 2.84 -9.18 9.63
CA ILE A 115 2.57 -8.01 10.46
C ILE A 115 3.48 -8.02 11.68
N HIS A 116 3.50 -9.13 12.42
CA HIS A 116 4.35 -9.26 13.60
C HIS A 116 5.85 -9.12 13.26
N ALA A 117 6.31 -9.76 12.19
CA ALA A 117 7.71 -9.68 11.76
C ALA A 117 8.14 -8.27 11.39
N LEU A 118 7.26 -7.48 10.79
CA LEU A 118 7.49 -6.07 10.46
C LEU A 118 7.52 -5.20 11.71
N GLU A 119 6.57 -5.39 12.64
CA GLU A 119 6.55 -4.67 13.91
C GLU A 119 7.83 -4.88 14.71
N MET A 120 8.30 -6.13 14.78
CA MET A 120 9.57 -6.46 15.45
C MET A 120 10.80 -5.80 14.82
N ARG A 121 10.68 -5.25 13.62
CA ARG A 121 11.74 -4.56 12.86
C ARG A 121 11.53 -3.05 12.78
N GLY A 122 10.64 -2.51 13.59
CA GLY A 122 10.42 -1.07 13.68
C GLY A 122 9.52 -0.47 12.62
N PHE A 123 8.76 -1.29 11.90
CA PHE A 123 7.70 -0.81 11.01
C PHE A 123 6.36 -0.75 11.74
N LYS A 124 5.52 0.20 11.37
CA LYS A 124 4.11 0.15 11.71
C LYS A 124 3.43 -0.79 10.72
N ALA A 125 2.84 -1.87 11.19
CA ALA A 125 2.14 -2.83 10.36
C ALA A 125 0.75 -3.09 10.91
N THR A 126 -0.28 -3.01 10.07
CA THR A 126 -1.65 -3.08 10.53
C THR A 126 -2.60 -3.60 9.46
N VAL A 127 -3.79 -3.97 9.88
CA VAL A 127 -4.91 -4.32 9.02
C VAL A 127 -5.86 -3.14 8.96
N ALA A 128 -6.32 -2.80 7.76
CA ALA A 128 -7.38 -1.83 7.55
C ALA A 128 -8.65 -2.55 7.02
N LYS A 129 -9.75 -2.38 7.71
CA LYS A 129 -11.06 -2.88 7.28
C LYS A 129 -11.79 -1.78 6.52
N GLY A 130 -11.78 -1.91 5.20
CA GLY A 130 -12.39 -0.96 4.30
C GLY A 130 -11.53 0.26 3.97
N TYR A 131 -12.04 1.01 2.99
CA TYR A 131 -11.38 2.20 2.47
C TYR A 131 -11.18 3.30 3.53
N ASN A 132 -12.22 3.60 4.30
CA ASN A 132 -12.18 4.70 5.27
C ASN A 132 -11.14 4.47 6.37
N GLU A 133 -11.04 3.24 6.88
CA GLU A 133 -10.03 2.90 7.88
C GLU A 133 -8.61 2.98 7.31
N ALA A 134 -8.41 2.52 6.08
CA ALA A 134 -7.12 2.64 5.39
C ALA A 134 -6.68 4.10 5.24
N VAL A 135 -7.61 4.99 4.84
CA VAL A 135 -7.36 6.43 4.76
C VAL A 135 -6.99 7.02 6.12
N GLN A 136 -7.75 6.70 7.17
CA GLN A 136 -7.48 7.21 8.52
C GLN A 136 -6.11 6.76 9.04
N ILE A 137 -5.73 5.51 8.82
CA ILE A 137 -4.43 4.97 9.22
C ILE A 137 -3.32 5.72 8.49
N LEU A 138 -3.43 5.89 7.18
CA LEU A 138 -2.44 6.61 6.38
C LEU A 138 -2.30 8.06 6.80
N ASP A 139 -3.43 8.79 6.89
CA ASP A 139 -3.42 10.21 7.23
C ASP A 139 -2.82 10.46 8.61
N SER A 140 -3.19 9.64 9.60
CA SER A 140 -2.62 9.70 10.94
C SER A 140 -1.12 9.42 10.93
N TYR A 141 -0.68 8.42 10.16
CA TYR A 141 0.73 8.08 10.05
C TYR A 141 1.56 9.19 9.41
N ILE A 142 1.08 9.75 8.29
CA ILE A 142 1.79 10.82 7.57
C ILE A 142 1.83 12.12 8.37
N ALA A 143 0.85 12.37 9.23
CA ALA A 143 0.80 13.53 10.11
C ALA A 143 1.81 13.46 11.28
N GLU A 144 2.34 12.28 11.61
CA GLU A 144 3.37 12.14 12.64
C GLU A 144 4.67 12.81 12.18
N SER A 145 5.29 13.61 13.08
CA SER A 145 6.60 14.22 12.82
C SER A 145 7.69 13.16 12.77
N LEU A 146 8.77 13.46 12.06
CA LEU A 146 10.02 12.70 12.21
C LEU A 146 10.62 13.04 13.58
N ASP A 147 10.93 12.02 14.35
CA ASP A 147 11.67 12.17 15.61
C ASP A 147 13.14 12.46 15.35
#